data_168befbb090aef1901c95d6455be0b92
#
_entry.id   168befbb090aef1901c95d6455be0b92
#
_cell.length_a   1.000
_cell.length_b   1.000
_cell.length_c   1.000
_cell.angle_alpha   90.00
_cell.angle_beta   90.00
_cell.angle_gamma   90.00
#
_symmetry.space_group_name_H-M   'P 1'
#
loop_
_entity.id
_entity.type
_entity.pdbx_description
1 polymer ?
#
loop_
_entity_poly.entity_id
_entity_poly.type
_entity_poly.pdbx_seq_one_letter_code
_entity_poly.pdbx_strand_id
1 'polypeptide(L)'
;MAKILPKWEHGAMHPDSENKVFCTAPWTHTYISPQSERRMCCASREDHMMQKQYIDASNDESTGMFRPVGTMADYKPISLKEHWNSDYMKGIRKKLMAGEEISQCNVCNDSVLSQSTYRQWFTGYLFENKIQECFDSTDEDGHT
;
A
#
# COMPACT_ATOMS: atom_id res chain seq x y z
N MET A 1 14.58 3.88 12.23
CA MET A 1 13.13 3.78 12.07
C MET A 1 12.54 2.91 13.18
N ALA A 2 11.48 3.37 13.81
CA ALA A 2 10.79 2.57 14.81
C ALA A 2 9.95 1.48 14.14
N LYS A 3 9.90 0.32 14.79
CA LYS A 3 9.02 -0.78 14.38
C LYS A 3 8.11 -1.10 15.56
N ILE A 4 6.83 -0.85 15.41
CA ILE A 4 5.84 -1.06 16.44
C ILE A 4 4.88 -2.16 15.97
N LEU A 5 4.99 -3.34 16.57
CA LEU A 5 4.11 -4.45 16.25
C LEU A 5 2.67 -4.14 16.66
N PRO A 6 1.71 -4.32 15.78
CA PRO A 6 0.30 -4.21 16.14
C PRO A 6 -0.13 -5.44 16.93
N LYS A 7 -1.20 -5.29 17.69
CA LYS A 7 -1.86 -6.41 18.37
C LYS A 7 -3.16 -6.73 17.63
N TRP A 8 -3.24 -7.93 17.09
CA TRP A 8 -4.45 -8.45 16.44
C TRP A 8 -4.81 -9.78 17.07
N GLU A 9 -6.08 -9.95 17.38
CA GLU A 9 -6.61 -11.17 17.98
C GLU A 9 -8.00 -11.46 17.42
N HIS A 10 -8.21 -12.70 17.03
CA HIS A 10 -9.54 -13.17 16.55
C HIS A 10 -10.08 -12.35 15.38
N GLY A 11 -9.21 -11.95 14.49
CA GLY A 11 -9.58 -11.21 13.28
C GLY A 11 -9.78 -9.72 13.49
N ALA A 12 -9.46 -9.17 14.65
CA ALA A 12 -9.65 -7.76 14.96
C ALA A 12 -8.43 -7.14 15.63
N MET A 13 -8.26 -5.84 15.44
CA MET A 13 -7.22 -5.09 16.14
C MET A 13 -7.57 -4.97 17.62
N HIS A 14 -6.64 -5.32 18.48
CA HIS A 14 -6.81 -5.18 19.93
C HIS A 14 -6.86 -3.69 20.29
N PRO A 15 -7.73 -3.28 21.24
CA PRO A 15 -7.82 -1.89 21.67
C PRO A 15 -6.52 -1.30 22.22
N ASP A 16 -5.63 -2.13 22.78
CA ASP A 16 -4.36 -1.71 23.35
C ASP A 16 -3.22 -1.68 22.31
N SER A 17 -3.50 -1.96 21.05
CA SER A 17 -2.48 -1.91 20.01
C SER A 17 -1.93 -0.48 19.90
N GLU A 18 -0.61 -0.32 20.04
CA GLU A 18 0.04 0.97 19.81
C GLU A 18 0.05 1.34 18.34
N ASN A 19 0.30 0.36 17.49
CA ASN A 19 0.21 0.56 16.04
C ASN A 19 -1.23 0.27 15.61
N LYS A 20 -1.94 1.32 15.22
CA LYS A 20 -3.35 1.23 14.81
C LYS A 20 -3.53 1.35 13.30
N VAL A 21 -2.46 1.47 12.56
CA VAL A 21 -2.52 1.72 11.10
C VAL A 21 -1.93 0.59 10.28
N PHE A 22 -1.27 -0.37 10.89
CA PHE A 22 -0.62 -1.46 10.17
C PHE A 22 -1.63 -2.27 9.36
N CYS A 23 -1.23 -2.62 8.15
CA CYS A 23 -1.98 -3.50 7.26
C CYS A 23 -0.99 -4.39 6.50
N THR A 24 -1.32 -5.66 6.33
CA THR A 24 -0.46 -6.61 5.61
C THR A 24 -0.46 -6.41 4.10
N ALA A 25 -1.36 -5.61 3.55
CA ALA A 25 -1.50 -5.44 2.10
C ALA A 25 -0.19 -5.13 1.38
N PRO A 26 0.69 -4.24 1.87
CA PRO A 26 1.97 -3.97 1.20
C PRO A 26 2.95 -5.15 1.17
N TRP A 27 2.64 -6.24 1.85
CA TRP A 27 3.43 -7.47 1.87
C TRP A 27 2.76 -8.63 1.17
N THR A 28 1.45 -8.58 0.98
CA THR A 28 0.67 -9.74 0.53
C THR A 28 -0.18 -9.45 -0.68
N HIS A 29 -0.27 -8.21 -1.12
CA HIS A 29 -1.24 -7.79 -2.13
C HIS A 29 -0.60 -6.86 -3.14
N THR A 30 -1.08 -6.93 -4.38
CA THR A 30 -0.77 -5.96 -5.42
C THR A 30 -2.05 -5.63 -6.19
N TYR A 31 -2.14 -4.41 -6.67
CA TYR A 31 -3.28 -3.94 -7.44
C TYR A 31 -2.81 -3.23 -8.70
N ILE A 32 -3.48 -3.53 -9.79
CA ILE A 32 -3.29 -2.82 -11.06
C ILE A 32 -4.62 -2.21 -11.45
N SER A 33 -4.67 -0.89 -11.60
CA SER A 33 -5.88 -0.20 -11.99
C SER A 33 -6.22 -0.44 -13.47
N PRO A 34 -7.45 -0.07 -13.92
CA PRO A 34 -7.77 -0.10 -15.34
C PRO A 34 -6.84 0.74 -16.22
N GLN A 35 -6.18 1.74 -15.65
CA GLN A 35 -5.16 2.53 -16.33
C GLN A 35 -3.77 1.91 -16.22
N SER A 36 -3.66 0.69 -15.71
CA SER A 36 -2.42 -0.05 -15.49
C SER A 36 -1.45 0.61 -14.51
N GLU A 37 -1.96 1.41 -13.59
CA GLU A 37 -1.15 1.92 -12.48
C GLU A 37 -1.07 0.86 -11.38
N ARG A 38 0.09 0.76 -10.76
CA ARG A 38 0.24 -0.11 -9.61
C ARG A 38 0.03 0.66 -8.33
N ARG A 39 -0.69 0.05 -7.41
CA ARG A 39 -0.99 0.64 -6.10
C ARG A 39 -0.76 -0.39 -5.00
N MET A 40 -0.64 0.10 -3.77
CA MET A 40 -0.46 -0.78 -2.61
C MET A 40 -1.68 -1.66 -2.34
N CYS A 41 -2.88 -1.19 -2.61
CA CYS A 41 -4.09 -1.99 -2.49
C CYS A 41 -5.23 -1.42 -3.34
N CYS A 42 -6.28 -2.21 -3.51
CA CYS A 42 -7.42 -1.81 -4.35
C CYS A 42 -8.20 -0.61 -3.82
N ALA A 43 -8.12 -0.33 -2.52
CA ALA A 43 -8.79 0.81 -1.89
C ALA A 43 -7.87 2.02 -1.70
N SER A 44 -6.61 1.92 -2.13
CA SER A 44 -5.63 2.98 -1.98
C SER A 44 -6.07 4.26 -2.68
N ARG A 45 -5.95 5.38 -1.97
CA ARG A 45 -6.17 6.72 -2.56
C ARG A 45 -4.83 7.28 -3.00
N GLU A 46 -4.68 7.44 -4.29
CA GLU A 46 -3.46 7.97 -4.88
C GLU A 46 -3.74 9.31 -5.50
N ASP A 47 -2.85 10.26 -5.29
CA ASP A 47 -2.94 11.50 -6.01
C ASP A 47 -2.29 11.39 -7.40
N HIS A 48 -2.46 12.43 -8.16
CA HIS A 48 -1.99 12.55 -9.52
C HIS A 48 -0.50 12.32 -9.70
N MET A 49 0.28 12.85 -8.78
CA MET A 49 1.74 12.78 -8.87
C MET A 49 2.24 11.38 -8.54
N MET A 50 1.57 10.71 -7.63
CA MET A 50 1.94 9.34 -7.25
C MET A 50 1.74 8.38 -8.41
N GLN A 51 0.66 8.53 -9.14
CA GLN A 51 0.35 7.66 -10.26
C GLN A 51 1.38 7.75 -11.39
N LYS A 52 1.95 8.92 -11.60
CA LYS A 52 2.97 9.12 -12.64
C LYS A 52 4.21 8.26 -12.45
N GLN A 53 4.47 7.82 -11.24
CA GLN A 53 5.63 6.96 -10.96
C GLN A 53 5.52 5.59 -11.58
N TYR A 54 4.32 5.19 -11.99
CA TYR A 54 4.03 3.84 -12.43
C TYR A 54 3.77 3.72 -13.92
N ILE A 55 3.85 4.82 -14.60
CA ILE A 55 3.65 4.88 -16.04
C ILE A 55 4.85 5.62 -16.62
N ASP A 56 5.35 5.17 -17.73
CA ASP A 56 6.58 5.74 -18.30
C ASP A 56 6.39 7.18 -18.81
N ALA A 57 7.46 7.75 -19.34
CA ALA A 57 7.50 9.15 -19.76
C ALA A 57 6.57 9.49 -20.92
N SER A 58 5.89 8.49 -21.51
CA SER A 58 4.90 8.74 -22.54
C SER A 58 3.59 9.33 -22.00
N ASN A 59 3.43 9.38 -20.69
CA ASN A 59 2.25 10.00 -20.09
C ASN A 59 2.18 11.49 -20.36
N ASP A 60 1.00 11.95 -20.70
CA ASP A 60 0.76 13.38 -20.91
C ASP A 60 0.50 14.09 -19.58
N GLU A 61 1.48 14.81 -19.11
CA GLU A 61 1.37 15.57 -17.88
C GLU A 61 0.42 16.77 -17.99
N SER A 62 0.20 17.29 -19.20
CA SER A 62 -0.62 18.48 -19.40
C SER A 62 -2.10 18.21 -19.17
N THR A 63 -2.56 17.00 -19.37
CA THR A 63 -3.97 16.64 -19.16
C THR A 63 -4.29 16.34 -17.71
N GLY A 64 -3.28 16.10 -16.90
CA GLY A 64 -3.49 15.66 -15.52
C GLY A 64 -4.12 14.30 -15.40
N MET A 65 -4.20 13.51 -16.45
CA MET A 65 -4.77 12.18 -16.47
C MET A 65 -3.66 11.12 -16.56
N PHE A 66 -3.93 9.94 -16.03
CA PHE A 66 -2.98 8.83 -16.03
C PHE A 66 -3.17 7.96 -17.25
N ARG A 67 -3.16 8.58 -18.40
CA ARG A 67 -3.23 7.88 -19.68
C ARG A 67 -1.92 8.08 -20.41
N PRO A 68 -1.37 7.01 -21.00
CA PRO A 68 -0.23 7.19 -21.87
C PRO A 68 -0.63 8.06 -23.07
N VAL A 69 0.30 8.90 -23.51
CA VAL A 69 0.14 9.70 -24.70
C VAL A 69 0.69 8.90 -25.86
N GLY A 70 -0.04 8.85 -26.96
CA GLY A 70 0.36 8.10 -28.15
C GLY A 70 -0.39 6.80 -28.30
N THR A 71 0.26 5.78 -28.82
CA THR A 71 -0.33 4.47 -29.08
C THR A 71 -0.12 3.53 -27.91
N MET A 72 -0.84 2.40 -27.90
CA MET A 72 -0.62 1.34 -26.92
C MET A 72 0.82 0.80 -26.93
N ALA A 73 1.53 0.92 -28.05
CA ALA A 73 2.91 0.50 -28.14
C ALA A 73 3.85 1.37 -27.30
N ASP A 74 3.45 2.60 -27.01
CA ASP A 74 4.25 3.53 -26.19
C ASP A 74 3.97 3.38 -24.69
N TYR A 75 3.01 2.55 -24.33
CA TYR A 75 2.59 2.36 -22.96
C TYR A 75 3.46 1.30 -22.28
N LYS A 76 4.15 1.70 -21.22
CA LYS A 76 5.06 0.82 -20.47
C LYS A 76 4.84 0.99 -18.97
N PRO A 77 3.89 0.26 -18.40
CA PRO A 77 3.70 0.29 -16.96
C PRO A 77 4.91 -0.32 -16.24
N ILE A 78 5.18 0.15 -15.05
CA ILE A 78 6.23 -0.43 -14.20
C ILE A 78 5.92 -1.90 -13.93
N SER A 79 6.96 -2.75 -13.96
CA SER A 79 6.80 -4.18 -13.67
C SER A 79 6.48 -4.41 -12.19
N LEU A 80 5.93 -5.58 -11.85
CA LEU A 80 5.71 -5.96 -10.46
C LEU A 80 7.02 -5.96 -9.67
N LYS A 81 8.09 -6.46 -10.27
CA LYS A 81 9.40 -6.51 -9.62
C LYS A 81 9.91 -5.11 -9.27
N GLU A 82 9.79 -4.16 -10.18
CA GLU A 82 10.19 -2.77 -9.93
C GLU A 82 9.29 -2.10 -8.90
N HIS A 83 8.00 -2.37 -8.95
CA HIS A 83 7.03 -1.82 -8.02
C HIS A 83 7.25 -2.31 -6.58
N TRP A 84 7.53 -3.61 -6.41
CA TRP A 84 7.51 -4.27 -5.10
C TRP A 84 8.44 -3.63 -4.09
N ASN A 85 9.63 -3.25 -4.50
CA ASN A 85 10.60 -2.56 -3.66
C ASN A 85 10.96 -1.17 -4.19
N SER A 86 9.99 -0.50 -4.83
CA SER A 86 10.14 0.90 -5.21
C SER A 86 10.18 1.79 -3.96
N ASP A 87 10.66 3.01 -4.13
CA ASP A 87 10.68 4.00 -3.05
C ASP A 87 9.28 4.24 -2.48
N TYR A 88 8.27 4.21 -3.35
CA TYR A 88 6.86 4.31 -2.95
C TYR A 88 6.47 3.18 -1.98
N MET A 89 6.72 1.94 -2.35
CA MET A 89 6.32 0.79 -1.52
C MET A 89 7.16 0.70 -0.24
N LYS A 90 8.45 0.96 -0.35
CA LYS A 90 9.33 0.98 0.83
C LYS A 90 8.90 2.05 1.83
N GLY A 91 8.58 3.25 1.34
CA GLY A 91 8.09 4.34 2.18
C GLY A 91 6.79 3.99 2.89
N ILE A 92 5.86 3.35 2.19
CA ILE A 92 4.59 2.89 2.78
C ILE A 92 4.84 1.88 3.90
N ARG A 93 5.66 0.87 3.65
CA ARG A 93 5.96 -0.16 4.65
C ARG A 93 6.61 0.45 5.89
N LYS A 94 7.58 1.35 5.71
CA LYS A 94 8.25 2.03 6.83
C LYS A 94 7.24 2.76 7.72
N LYS A 95 6.37 3.55 7.13
CA LYS A 95 5.38 4.33 7.87
C LYS A 95 4.38 3.45 8.60
N LEU A 96 3.86 2.44 7.92
CA LEU A 96 2.90 1.53 8.55
C LEU A 96 3.52 0.72 9.69
N MET A 97 4.78 0.31 9.55
CA MET A 97 5.50 -0.39 10.63
C MET A 97 5.81 0.54 11.80
N ALA A 98 5.96 1.84 11.56
CA ALA A 98 6.17 2.82 12.61
C ALA A 98 4.89 3.32 13.27
N GLY A 99 3.73 2.87 12.80
CA GLY A 99 2.44 3.32 13.32
C GLY A 99 2.01 4.69 12.81
N GLU A 100 2.57 5.14 11.69
CA GLU A 100 2.24 6.43 11.09
C GLU A 100 1.12 6.29 10.06
N GLU A 101 0.15 7.20 10.11
CA GLU A 101 -0.90 7.26 9.11
C GLU A 101 -0.35 7.73 7.77
N ILE A 102 -0.89 7.15 6.69
CA ILE A 102 -0.62 7.59 5.32
C ILE A 102 -1.92 7.90 4.61
N SER A 103 -1.90 8.88 3.72
CA SER A 103 -3.10 9.34 3.01
C SER A 103 -3.70 8.26 2.11
N GLN A 104 -2.89 7.36 1.57
CA GLN A 104 -3.35 6.24 0.77
C GLN A 104 -4.33 5.34 1.53
N CYS A 105 -4.22 5.28 2.85
CA CYS A 105 -5.05 4.43 3.70
C CYS A 105 -6.25 5.17 4.31
N ASN A 106 -6.59 6.36 3.84
CA ASN A 106 -7.67 7.15 4.44
C ASN A 106 -9.03 6.44 4.41
N VAL A 107 -9.29 5.59 3.43
CA VAL A 107 -10.51 4.78 3.43
C VAL A 107 -10.62 3.94 4.70
N CYS A 108 -9.53 3.33 5.15
CA CYS A 108 -9.51 2.56 6.38
C CYS A 108 -9.35 3.42 7.62
N ASN A 109 -8.52 4.48 7.56
CA ASN A 109 -8.28 5.36 8.70
C ASN A 109 -9.55 6.10 9.11
N ASP A 110 -10.37 6.52 8.13
CA ASP A 110 -11.59 7.29 8.37
C ASP A 110 -12.78 6.41 8.78
N SER A 111 -12.66 5.09 8.66
CA SER A 111 -13.73 4.14 8.96
C SER A 111 -13.65 3.64 10.40
N VAL A 112 -13.71 4.57 11.35
CA VAL A 112 -13.46 4.32 12.78
C VAL A 112 -14.39 3.26 13.37
N LEU A 113 -15.59 3.11 12.83
CA LEU A 113 -16.59 2.19 13.37
C LEU A 113 -16.79 0.95 12.48
N SER A 114 -16.12 0.86 11.35
CA SER A 114 -16.34 -0.23 10.42
C SER A 114 -15.42 -1.41 10.75
N GLN A 115 -16.04 -2.54 11.07
CA GLN A 115 -15.32 -3.81 11.18
C GLN A 115 -15.13 -4.48 9.82
N SER A 116 -15.50 -3.80 8.75
CA SER A 116 -15.44 -4.30 7.38
C SER A 116 -14.44 -3.53 6.53
N THR A 117 -13.41 -2.95 7.13
CA THR A 117 -12.38 -2.24 6.38
C THR A 117 -11.49 -3.22 5.61
N TYR A 118 -10.86 -2.73 4.55
CA TYR A 118 -9.86 -3.50 3.82
C TYR A 118 -8.69 -3.91 4.72
N ARG A 119 -8.30 -3.05 5.66
CA ARG A 119 -7.28 -3.35 6.66
C ARG A 119 -7.65 -4.58 7.48
N GLN A 120 -8.87 -4.64 7.96
CA GLN A 120 -9.34 -5.79 8.73
C GLN A 120 -9.40 -7.06 7.87
N TRP A 121 -9.84 -6.92 6.64
CA TRP A 121 -9.88 -8.05 5.72
C TRP A 121 -8.49 -8.64 5.48
N PHE A 122 -7.54 -7.80 5.06
CA PHE A 122 -6.19 -8.26 4.75
C PHE A 122 -5.43 -8.71 5.99
N THR A 123 -5.52 -7.96 7.08
CA THR A 123 -4.73 -8.25 8.27
C THR A 123 -5.43 -9.23 9.20
N GLY A 124 -6.70 -8.96 9.52
CA GLY A 124 -7.42 -9.75 10.49
C GLY A 124 -7.87 -11.12 9.97
N TYR A 125 -8.52 -11.14 8.82
CA TYR A 125 -9.12 -12.40 8.33
C TYR A 125 -8.14 -13.27 7.55
N LEU A 126 -7.25 -12.67 6.75
CA LEU A 126 -6.40 -13.45 5.87
C LEU A 126 -5.00 -13.71 6.44
N PHE A 127 -4.38 -12.72 7.04
CA PHE A 127 -2.94 -12.75 7.33
C PHE A 127 -2.56 -12.37 8.75
N GLU A 128 -3.47 -12.52 9.71
CA GLU A 128 -3.16 -12.22 11.12
C GLU A 128 -1.93 -12.98 11.62
N ASN A 129 -1.80 -14.24 11.21
CA ASN A 129 -0.67 -15.08 11.58
C ASN A 129 0.63 -14.76 10.81
N LYS A 130 0.60 -13.78 9.91
CA LYS A 130 1.77 -13.37 9.12
C LYS A 130 2.33 -12.01 9.54
N ILE A 131 1.73 -11.36 10.50
CA ILE A 131 2.17 -10.02 10.93
C ILE A 131 3.64 -10.03 11.36
N GLN A 132 4.03 -10.97 12.20
CA GLN A 132 5.41 -11.09 12.67
C GLN A 132 6.37 -11.30 11.50
N GLU A 133 6.01 -12.14 10.55
CA GLU A 133 6.81 -12.42 9.37
C GLU A 133 7.02 -11.16 8.52
N CYS A 134 5.98 -10.34 8.37
CA CYS A 134 6.10 -9.05 7.67
C CYS A 134 7.17 -8.17 8.31
N PHE A 135 7.16 -8.08 9.64
CA PHE A 135 8.14 -7.28 10.37
C PHE A 135 9.54 -7.86 10.28
N ASP A 136 9.67 -9.18 10.38
CA ASP A 136 10.98 -9.85 10.36
C ASP A 136 11.63 -9.83 8.98
N SER A 137 10.84 -9.86 7.92
CA SER A 137 11.35 -9.91 6.54
C SER A 137 11.69 -8.53 5.96
N THR A 138 11.38 -7.45 6.67
CA THR A 138 11.52 -6.09 6.17
C THR A 138 12.67 -5.38 6.87
N ASP A 139 13.59 -4.81 6.09
CA ASP A 139 14.73 -4.08 6.64
C ASP A 139 14.37 -2.64 7.06
N GLU A 140 15.37 -1.92 7.54
CA GLU A 140 15.20 -0.54 8.01
C GLU A 140 14.76 0.43 6.92
N ASP A 141 14.97 0.06 5.67
CA ASP A 141 14.61 0.87 4.50
C ASP A 141 13.22 0.55 3.95
N GLY A 142 12.56 -0.46 4.49
CA GLY A 142 11.25 -0.92 4.03
C GLY A 142 11.31 -1.94 2.90
N HIS A 143 12.50 -2.41 2.56
CA HIS A 143 12.71 -3.45 1.55
C HIS A 143 12.35 -4.82 2.13
N THR A 144 11.67 -5.63 1.34
CA THR A 144 11.29 -6.98 1.74
C THR A 144 11.46 -8.00 0.61
#